data_e678999d7f9468981948ba05aedb1b34
#
_entry.id   e678999d7f9468981948ba05aedb1b34
#
_cell.length_a   1.000
_cell.length_b   1.000
_cell.length_c   1.000
_cell.angle_alpha   90.00
_cell.angle_beta   90.00
_cell.angle_gamma   90.00
#
_symmetry.space_group_name_H-M   'P 1'
#
loop_
_entity.id
_entity.type
_entity.pdbx_description
1 polymer ?
#
loop_
_entity_poly.entity_id
_entity_poly.type
_entity_poly.pdbx_seq_one_letter_code
_entity_poly.pdbx_strand_id
1 'polypeptide(L)'
;MKKYLFLLLLWCSTALSFAQDSLRMRIDSLLCDPMFETSQLGLMVYDLTADSVYYQHNARQLLRPASTMKLVTAITALDQLGPKYDFKTSIYYTGTIKNNTLMGNIYCVGGFDPTLTLEDVTDMALSIQQLGIDSIAGKLVADRTMKEPVDYGEGWCWDDENPLLTPLSIGRKNIFLNTFAEEVARLGINLENVRLVEGQLPSNARHLTTIRHNISLVLERMMKKSDNFYAEAVFYQTAASVRRPLAKASDAVGVTRQLLKRLGLNADSYRMADGSGLSLYNYISAELLCTLLKHAWNSPQIHDALWFSLPIAGVDGTLEKRMLNTVADGNVRAKTGTLTGISSLAGYCKAENGHQLCFAIINQGIMRNADGRGFQDRICRVLCGEKEVKEVKAKPTARSAQKHRGRRR
;
A
#
# COMPACT_ATOMS: atom_id res chain seq x y z
N MET A 1 3.54 14.93 54.68
CA MET A 1 3.24 15.03 53.26
C MET A 1 4.24 14.30 52.37
N LYS A 2 5.57 14.51 52.44
CA LYS A 2 6.56 13.85 51.56
C LYS A 2 6.56 12.31 51.64
N LYS A 3 6.36 11.71 52.84
CA LYS A 3 6.31 10.23 53.01
C LYS A 3 5.09 9.57 52.31
N TYR A 4 3.95 10.23 52.29
CA TYR A 4 2.72 9.72 51.60
C TYR A 4 2.81 9.85 50.08
N LEU A 5 3.49 10.88 49.60
CA LEU A 5 3.73 11.04 48.16
C LEU A 5 4.69 9.94 47.63
N PHE A 6 5.69 9.56 48.39
CA PHE A 6 6.62 8.48 48.04
C PHE A 6 5.94 7.10 48.04
N LEU A 7 5.05 6.82 49.00
CA LEU A 7 4.25 5.61 49.07
C LEU A 7 3.23 5.53 47.92
N LEU A 8 2.62 6.64 47.53
CA LEU A 8 1.70 6.70 46.39
C LEU A 8 2.43 6.43 45.06
N LEU A 9 3.63 6.98 44.88
CA LEU A 9 4.48 6.72 43.70
C LEU A 9 4.94 5.24 43.63
N LEU A 10 5.28 4.64 44.79
CA LEU A 10 5.62 3.21 44.84
C LEU A 10 4.43 2.31 44.52
N TRP A 11 3.22 2.66 44.97
CA TRP A 11 1.99 1.92 44.70
C TRP A 11 1.58 2.01 43.22
N CYS A 12 1.71 3.19 42.62
CA CYS A 12 1.47 3.37 41.17
C CYS A 12 2.47 2.57 40.32
N SER A 13 3.74 2.50 40.70
CA SER A 13 4.76 1.75 39.97
C SER A 13 4.55 0.23 40.02
N THR A 14 4.11 -0.31 41.16
CA THR A 14 3.81 -1.74 41.30
C THR A 14 2.52 -2.13 40.54
N ALA A 15 1.48 -1.31 40.57
CA ALA A 15 0.23 -1.56 39.84
C ALA A 15 0.45 -1.56 38.32
N LEU A 16 1.30 -0.69 37.80
CA LEU A 16 1.70 -0.65 36.39
C LEU A 16 2.48 -1.90 35.97
N SER A 17 3.40 -2.41 36.82
CA SER A 17 4.13 -3.65 36.57
C SER A 17 3.22 -4.86 36.49
N PHE A 18 2.26 -5.00 37.42
CA PHE A 18 1.29 -6.12 37.40
C PHE A 18 0.36 -6.11 36.18
N ALA A 19 -0.06 -4.94 35.72
CA ALA A 19 -0.90 -4.83 34.51
C ALA A 19 -0.13 -5.21 33.23
N GLN A 20 1.15 -4.82 33.14
CA GLN A 20 2.02 -5.14 32.03
C GLN A 20 2.35 -6.64 31.98
N ASP A 21 2.59 -7.28 33.12
CA ASP A 21 2.83 -8.71 33.20
C ASP A 21 1.58 -9.51 32.79
N SER A 22 0.38 -9.04 33.17
CA SER A 22 -0.88 -9.70 32.80
C SER A 22 -1.16 -9.67 31.29
N LEU A 23 -0.78 -8.61 30.59
CA LEU A 23 -0.99 -8.51 29.13
C LEU A 23 0.04 -9.38 28.38
N ARG A 24 1.30 -9.39 28.82
CA ARG A 24 2.33 -10.29 28.26
C ARG A 24 1.92 -11.75 28.39
N MET A 25 1.47 -12.19 29.59
CA MET A 25 0.99 -13.56 29.80
C MET A 25 -0.18 -13.93 28.89
N ARG A 26 -1.08 -12.97 28.60
CA ARG A 26 -2.19 -13.21 27.65
C ARG A 26 -1.71 -13.39 26.21
N ILE A 27 -0.72 -12.61 25.78
CA ILE A 27 -0.11 -12.80 24.45
C ILE A 27 0.61 -14.16 24.43
N ASP A 28 1.38 -14.52 25.46
CA ASP A 28 2.08 -15.80 25.56
C ASP A 28 1.10 -16.99 25.50
N SER A 29 -0.06 -16.86 26.14
CA SER A 29 -1.12 -17.87 26.06
C SER A 29 -1.66 -18.05 24.63
N LEU A 30 -1.77 -16.97 23.85
CA LEU A 30 -2.18 -17.06 22.45
C LEU A 30 -1.11 -17.70 21.56
N LEU A 31 0.16 -17.64 21.94
CA LEU A 31 1.26 -18.32 21.23
C LEU A 31 1.27 -19.83 21.42
N CYS A 32 0.52 -20.36 22.40
CA CYS A 32 0.30 -21.79 22.57
C CYS A 32 -0.71 -22.37 21.56
N ASP A 33 -1.22 -21.58 20.59
CA ASP A 33 -2.14 -22.07 19.56
C ASP A 33 -1.45 -23.18 18.73
N PRO A 34 -2.08 -24.35 18.55
CA PRO A 34 -1.49 -25.48 17.83
C PRO A 34 -1.03 -25.15 16.39
N MET A 35 -1.57 -24.09 15.78
CA MET A 35 -1.11 -23.69 14.44
C MET A 35 0.40 -23.35 14.42
N PHE A 36 1.00 -22.95 15.54
CA PHE A 36 2.42 -22.61 15.63
C PHE A 36 3.36 -23.81 15.76
N GLU A 37 2.84 -25.03 15.91
CA GLU A 37 3.65 -26.25 15.82
C GLU A 37 4.24 -26.43 14.42
N THR A 38 3.56 -25.93 13.38
CA THR A 38 3.94 -26.12 11.97
C THR A 38 4.08 -24.83 11.16
N SER A 39 3.78 -23.66 11.75
CA SER A 39 3.85 -22.37 11.08
C SER A 39 4.82 -21.40 11.79
N GLN A 40 5.16 -20.33 11.10
CA GLN A 40 6.06 -19.29 11.58
C GLN A 40 5.29 -18.03 11.96
N LEU A 41 5.75 -17.37 13.01
CA LEU A 41 5.23 -16.09 13.47
C LEU A 41 6.37 -15.10 13.73
N GLY A 42 6.27 -13.92 13.13
CA GLY A 42 6.98 -12.71 13.55
C GLY A 42 5.98 -11.74 14.18
N LEU A 43 6.19 -11.37 15.43
CA LEU A 43 5.34 -10.44 16.17
C LEU A 43 6.18 -9.39 16.87
N MET A 44 5.80 -8.12 16.72
CA MET A 44 6.33 -7.02 17.51
C MET A 44 5.22 -6.05 17.89
N VAL A 45 5.25 -5.59 19.12
CA VAL A 45 4.41 -4.52 19.65
C VAL A 45 5.34 -3.47 20.27
N TYR A 46 5.17 -2.23 19.87
CA TYR A 46 5.93 -1.10 20.38
C TYR A 46 4.97 -0.09 21.02
N ASP A 47 5.28 0.32 22.24
CA ASP A 47 4.55 1.38 22.95
C ASP A 47 5.11 2.73 22.52
N LEU A 48 4.33 3.46 21.71
CA LEU A 48 4.68 4.77 21.17
C LEU A 48 4.62 5.87 22.24
N THR A 49 3.82 5.66 23.30
CA THR A 49 3.70 6.60 24.42
C THR A 49 4.86 6.45 25.40
N ALA A 50 5.24 5.21 25.71
CA ALA A 50 6.37 4.91 26.61
C ALA A 50 7.73 4.85 25.89
N ASP A 51 7.72 4.95 24.56
CA ASP A 51 8.89 4.82 23.66
C ASP A 51 9.72 3.56 23.92
N SER A 52 9.06 2.41 24.03
CA SER A 52 9.71 1.14 24.37
C SER A 52 9.08 -0.06 23.67
N VAL A 53 9.88 -1.12 23.51
CA VAL A 53 9.38 -2.41 23.04
C VAL A 53 8.47 -2.99 24.12
N TYR A 54 7.19 -3.17 23.77
CA TYR A 54 6.19 -3.75 24.67
C TYR A 54 6.25 -5.27 24.67
N TYR A 55 6.25 -5.88 23.46
CA TYR A 55 6.31 -7.32 23.26
C TYR A 55 7.01 -7.67 21.95
N GLN A 56 7.76 -8.78 21.93
CA GLN A 56 8.35 -9.30 20.71
C GLN A 56 8.47 -10.83 20.73
N HIS A 57 8.20 -11.45 19.59
CA HIS A 57 8.41 -12.87 19.33
C HIS A 57 8.92 -13.04 17.90
N ASN A 58 10.13 -13.56 17.73
CA ASN A 58 10.79 -13.70 16.44
C ASN A 58 10.74 -12.41 15.59
N ALA A 59 10.80 -11.23 16.24
CA ALA A 59 10.55 -9.93 15.58
C ALA A 59 11.50 -9.64 14.42
N ARG A 60 12.70 -10.23 14.41
CA ARG A 60 13.72 -10.10 13.35
C ARG A 60 13.69 -11.18 12.29
N GLN A 61 12.83 -12.21 12.46
CA GLN A 61 12.71 -13.26 11.48
C GLN A 61 12.23 -12.69 10.15
N LEU A 62 12.92 -13.09 9.06
CA LEU A 62 12.54 -12.71 7.70
C LEU A 62 11.37 -13.55 7.23
N LEU A 63 10.28 -12.90 6.98
CA LEU A 63 9.02 -13.49 6.53
C LEU A 63 8.47 -12.71 5.33
N ARG A 64 7.60 -13.36 4.56
CA ARG A 64 6.90 -12.71 3.46
C ARG A 64 5.80 -11.81 4.00
N PRO A 65 5.84 -10.48 3.71
CA PRO A 65 4.90 -9.53 4.28
C PRO A 65 3.50 -9.59 3.66
N ALA A 66 3.35 -10.15 2.47
CA ALA A 66 2.19 -9.90 1.62
C ALA A 66 1.91 -8.39 1.55
N SER A 67 0.65 -7.97 1.46
CA SER A 67 0.30 -6.55 1.28
C SER A 67 0.61 -5.62 2.48
N THR A 68 1.19 -6.11 3.59
CA THR A 68 1.78 -5.19 4.57
C THR A 68 3.06 -4.52 4.04
N MET A 69 3.64 -5.02 2.93
CA MET A 69 4.68 -4.33 2.17
C MET A 69 4.25 -2.92 1.74
N LYS A 70 2.95 -2.69 1.51
CA LYS A 70 2.40 -1.37 1.18
C LYS A 70 2.65 -0.31 2.27
N LEU A 71 2.86 -0.72 3.53
CA LEU A 71 3.31 0.22 4.58
C LEU A 71 4.74 0.71 4.31
N VAL A 72 5.63 -0.19 3.91
CA VAL A 72 7.01 0.17 3.53
C VAL A 72 6.97 1.17 2.37
N THR A 73 6.21 0.86 1.33
CA THR A 73 6.05 1.70 0.13
C THR A 73 5.46 3.07 0.48
N ALA A 74 4.35 3.11 1.24
CA ALA A 74 3.69 4.36 1.62
C ALA A 74 4.58 5.26 2.48
N ILE A 75 5.20 4.70 3.52
CA ILE A 75 6.03 5.48 4.45
C ILE A 75 7.28 5.98 3.74
N THR A 76 7.91 5.16 2.90
CA THR A 76 9.06 5.59 2.09
C THR A 76 8.68 6.71 1.12
N ALA A 77 7.55 6.59 0.43
CA ALA A 77 7.08 7.61 -0.49
C ALA A 77 6.74 8.92 0.22
N LEU A 78 6.04 8.85 1.35
CA LEU A 78 5.70 10.04 2.15
C LEU A 78 6.95 10.73 2.73
N ASP A 79 7.97 9.95 3.15
CA ASP A 79 9.25 10.48 3.62
C ASP A 79 10.05 11.16 2.49
N GLN A 80 10.04 10.59 1.29
CA GLN A 80 10.81 11.04 0.13
C GLN A 80 10.13 12.17 -0.66
N LEU A 81 8.80 12.06 -0.87
CA LEU A 81 8.04 12.94 -1.75
C LEU A 81 7.22 13.97 -0.97
N GLY A 82 6.85 13.64 0.26
CA GLY A 82 5.95 14.42 1.11
C GLY A 82 4.45 14.21 0.81
N PRO A 83 3.57 14.63 1.74
CA PRO A 83 2.12 14.43 1.63
C PRO A 83 1.43 15.35 0.61
N LYS A 84 2.11 16.39 0.14
CA LYS A 84 1.62 17.33 -0.88
C LYS A 84 2.05 16.93 -2.30
N TYR A 85 2.64 15.75 -2.46
CA TYR A 85 3.07 15.27 -3.76
C TYR A 85 1.87 15.02 -4.69
N ASP A 86 1.99 15.47 -5.95
CA ASP A 86 1.01 15.22 -7.00
C ASP A 86 1.56 14.30 -8.07
N PHE A 87 0.79 13.27 -8.41
CA PHE A 87 0.91 12.54 -9.66
C PHE A 87 0.54 13.47 -10.81
N LYS A 88 1.26 13.38 -11.94
CA LYS A 88 1.10 14.34 -13.05
C LYS A 88 1.02 13.61 -14.38
N THR A 89 -0.05 13.84 -15.14
CA THR A 89 -0.13 13.44 -16.55
C THR A 89 -0.28 14.70 -17.38
N SER A 90 0.59 14.87 -18.38
CA SER A 90 0.72 16.14 -19.10
C SER A 90 0.61 15.97 -20.60
N ILE A 91 0.06 17.00 -21.25
CA ILE A 91 0.00 17.11 -22.70
C ILE A 91 0.97 18.20 -23.17
N TYR A 92 1.72 17.86 -24.20
CA TYR A 92 2.63 18.77 -24.89
C TYR A 92 2.39 18.70 -26.39
N TYR A 93 2.91 19.69 -27.14
CA TYR A 93 2.91 19.68 -28.58
C TYR A 93 4.21 20.20 -29.17
N THR A 94 4.49 19.82 -30.42
CA THR A 94 5.60 20.33 -31.22
C THR A 94 5.09 20.90 -32.55
N GLY A 95 5.93 21.60 -33.28
CA GLY A 95 5.60 22.13 -34.60
C GLY A 95 4.93 23.51 -34.57
N THR A 96 4.25 23.88 -35.67
CA THR A 96 3.60 25.17 -35.86
C THR A 96 2.17 24.99 -36.33
N ILE A 97 1.33 25.99 -36.06
CA ILE A 97 -0.03 26.01 -36.53
C ILE A 97 -0.07 26.81 -37.85
N LYS A 98 -0.62 26.22 -38.91
CA LYS A 98 -0.85 26.84 -40.22
C LYS A 98 -2.26 26.48 -40.73
N ASN A 99 -3.02 27.47 -41.11
CA ASN A 99 -4.39 27.26 -41.59
C ASN A 99 -5.23 26.34 -40.68
N ASN A 100 -5.23 26.64 -39.38
CA ASN A 100 -5.91 25.85 -38.34
C ASN A 100 -5.43 24.39 -38.23
N THR A 101 -4.32 24.03 -38.85
CA THR A 101 -3.71 22.70 -38.77
C THR A 101 -2.44 22.74 -37.93
N LEU A 102 -2.33 21.88 -36.93
CA LEU A 102 -1.08 21.65 -36.23
C LEU A 102 -0.15 20.79 -37.11
N MET A 103 0.87 21.42 -37.68
CA MET A 103 1.98 20.75 -38.40
C MET A 103 3.00 20.25 -37.39
N GLY A 104 2.66 19.17 -36.66
CA GLY A 104 3.47 18.67 -35.53
C GLY A 104 2.80 17.56 -34.78
N ASN A 105 3.36 17.21 -33.63
CA ASN A 105 2.90 16.08 -32.81
C ASN A 105 2.31 16.55 -31.49
N ILE A 106 1.39 15.76 -30.95
CA ILE A 106 0.93 15.85 -29.57
C ILE A 106 1.59 14.73 -28.75
N TYR A 107 2.08 15.06 -27.57
CA TYR A 107 2.71 14.12 -26.64
C TYR A 107 1.88 13.99 -25.38
N CYS A 108 1.47 12.78 -25.05
CA CYS A 108 0.84 12.42 -23.78
C CYS A 108 1.92 11.85 -22.87
N VAL A 109 2.35 12.61 -21.86
CA VAL A 109 3.44 12.23 -20.95
C VAL A 109 2.85 11.60 -19.70
N GLY A 110 3.06 10.30 -19.54
CA GLY A 110 2.54 9.53 -18.43
C GLY A 110 3.33 9.71 -17.14
N GLY A 111 2.62 10.00 -16.04
CA GLY A 111 3.18 10.09 -14.72
C GLY A 111 2.83 8.92 -13.81
N PHE A 112 2.36 7.80 -14.37
CA PHE A 112 1.91 6.64 -13.62
C PHE A 112 0.86 7.00 -12.56
N ASP A 113 -0.08 7.86 -12.94
CA ASP A 113 -1.22 8.19 -12.11
C ASP A 113 -2.30 7.10 -12.21
N PRO A 114 -2.53 6.30 -11.15
CA PRO A 114 -3.49 5.21 -11.19
C PRO A 114 -4.94 5.68 -11.03
N THR A 115 -5.14 6.98 -10.74
CA THR A 115 -6.46 7.58 -10.49
C THR A 115 -7.07 8.23 -11.73
N LEU A 116 -6.32 8.33 -12.85
CA LEU A 116 -6.82 8.92 -14.09
C LEU A 116 -8.17 8.35 -14.52
N THR A 117 -9.10 9.27 -14.80
CA THR A 117 -10.48 9.00 -15.24
C THR A 117 -10.69 9.36 -16.70
N LEU A 118 -11.83 8.99 -17.25
CA LEU A 118 -12.24 9.45 -18.59
C LEU A 118 -12.47 10.97 -18.62
N GLU A 119 -12.98 11.57 -17.54
CA GLU A 119 -13.17 13.00 -17.39
C GLU A 119 -11.84 13.76 -17.53
N ASP A 120 -10.79 13.28 -16.85
CA ASP A 120 -9.43 13.85 -17.00
C ASP A 120 -8.94 13.81 -18.44
N VAL A 121 -9.22 12.71 -19.17
CA VAL A 121 -8.83 12.58 -20.58
C VAL A 121 -9.61 13.56 -21.46
N THR A 122 -10.90 13.77 -21.17
CA THR A 122 -11.72 14.77 -21.83
C THR A 122 -11.16 16.18 -21.60
N ASP A 123 -10.78 16.52 -20.38
CA ASP A 123 -10.16 17.82 -20.05
C ASP A 123 -8.82 18.02 -20.78
N MET A 124 -8.01 16.96 -20.88
CA MET A 124 -6.79 17.00 -21.68
C MET A 124 -7.09 17.25 -23.18
N ALA A 125 -8.13 16.60 -23.73
CA ALA A 125 -8.53 16.80 -25.12
C ALA A 125 -9.06 18.22 -25.36
N LEU A 126 -9.84 18.80 -24.43
CA LEU A 126 -10.31 20.18 -24.49
C LEU A 126 -9.14 21.19 -24.56
N SER A 127 -8.00 20.88 -23.92
CA SER A 127 -6.81 21.75 -24.04
C SER A 127 -6.26 21.83 -25.46
N ILE A 128 -6.44 20.79 -26.30
CA ILE A 128 -6.06 20.80 -27.71
C ILE A 128 -6.98 21.74 -28.51
N GLN A 129 -8.28 21.73 -28.21
CA GLN A 129 -9.24 22.63 -28.86
C GLN A 129 -8.90 24.11 -28.62
N GLN A 130 -8.34 24.43 -27.45
CA GLN A 130 -7.88 25.80 -27.10
C GLN A 130 -6.75 26.31 -28.01
N LEU A 131 -6.07 25.44 -28.76
CA LEU A 131 -5.09 25.84 -29.77
C LEU A 131 -5.72 26.49 -31.02
N GLY A 132 -7.06 26.44 -31.16
CA GLY A 132 -7.78 26.96 -32.32
C GLY A 132 -7.49 26.19 -33.59
N ILE A 133 -7.31 24.87 -33.50
CA ILE A 133 -7.00 23.98 -34.63
C ILE A 133 -8.20 23.11 -34.99
N ASP A 134 -8.34 22.80 -36.29
CA ASP A 134 -9.38 21.91 -36.84
C ASP A 134 -8.80 20.53 -37.21
N SER A 135 -7.46 20.43 -37.31
CA SER A 135 -6.77 19.19 -37.68
C SER A 135 -5.35 19.09 -37.15
N ILE A 136 -4.84 17.87 -37.10
CA ILE A 136 -3.45 17.56 -36.74
C ILE A 136 -2.80 16.81 -37.92
N ALA A 137 -1.68 17.33 -38.41
CA ALA A 137 -0.83 16.67 -39.41
C ALA A 137 0.46 16.18 -38.73
N GLY A 138 0.37 15.01 -38.09
CA GLY A 138 1.50 14.46 -37.31
C GLY A 138 1.15 13.18 -36.57
N LYS A 139 1.54 13.11 -35.29
CA LYS A 139 1.37 11.91 -34.45
C LYS A 139 0.76 12.27 -33.10
N LEU A 140 0.01 11.34 -32.51
CA LEU A 140 -0.22 11.30 -31.08
C LEU A 140 0.78 10.32 -30.48
N VAL A 141 1.58 10.79 -29.53
CA VAL A 141 2.73 10.08 -28.99
C VAL A 141 2.50 9.80 -27.51
N ALA A 142 2.55 8.52 -27.12
CA ALA A 142 2.57 8.14 -25.72
C ALA A 142 4.00 8.14 -25.19
N ASP A 143 4.31 9.05 -24.29
CA ASP A 143 5.56 9.01 -23.55
C ASP A 143 5.37 8.26 -22.23
N ARG A 144 5.95 7.06 -22.16
CA ARG A 144 5.96 6.18 -21.00
C ARG A 144 7.33 6.08 -20.35
N THR A 145 8.24 6.99 -20.68
CA THR A 145 9.64 6.93 -20.23
C THR A 145 9.84 7.29 -18.76
N MET A 146 8.78 7.58 -18.01
CA MET A 146 8.86 7.76 -16.56
C MET A 146 9.50 6.56 -15.87
N LYS A 147 9.20 5.33 -16.29
CA LYS A 147 9.77 4.09 -15.77
C LYS A 147 10.32 3.19 -16.86
N GLU A 148 11.14 2.23 -16.46
CA GLU A 148 11.62 1.16 -17.34
C GLU A 148 10.44 0.39 -17.98
N PRO A 149 10.60 -0.14 -19.21
CA PRO A 149 9.55 -0.82 -19.95
C PRO A 149 9.33 -2.27 -19.45
N VAL A 150 9.05 -2.42 -18.16
CA VAL A 150 8.75 -3.70 -17.51
C VAL A 150 7.28 -3.71 -17.12
N ASP A 151 6.52 -4.66 -17.63
CA ASP A 151 5.06 -4.71 -17.48
C ASP A 151 4.58 -5.31 -16.16
N TYR A 152 5.44 -6.09 -15.47
CA TYR A 152 5.10 -6.79 -14.24
C TYR A 152 6.18 -6.63 -13.18
N GLY A 153 5.82 -6.78 -11.90
CA GLY A 153 6.77 -6.80 -10.80
C GLY A 153 7.64 -8.07 -10.78
N GLU A 154 8.86 -7.94 -10.25
CA GLU A 154 9.76 -9.08 -10.09
C GLU A 154 9.12 -10.17 -9.22
N GLY A 155 9.07 -11.41 -9.73
CA GLY A 155 8.54 -12.57 -9.00
C GLY A 155 7.02 -12.63 -8.93
N TRP A 156 6.31 -11.88 -9.77
CA TRP A 156 4.87 -12.06 -9.96
C TRP A 156 4.59 -13.33 -10.74
N CYS A 157 3.52 -14.03 -10.39
CA CYS A 157 3.11 -15.25 -11.07
C CYS A 157 2.28 -14.91 -12.31
N TRP A 158 2.31 -15.78 -13.31
CA TRP A 158 1.59 -15.62 -14.58
C TRP A 158 0.07 -15.63 -14.42
N ASP A 159 -0.44 -16.22 -13.33
CA ASP A 159 -1.86 -16.30 -12.95
C ASP A 159 -2.30 -15.19 -11.98
N ASP A 160 -1.41 -14.26 -11.65
CA ASP A 160 -1.76 -13.08 -10.88
C ASP A 160 -2.60 -12.11 -11.73
N GLU A 161 -3.82 -11.81 -11.31
CA GLU A 161 -4.72 -10.85 -11.97
C GLU A 161 -4.28 -9.40 -11.73
N ASN A 162 -3.16 -8.99 -12.32
CA ASN A 162 -2.68 -7.62 -12.23
C ASN A 162 -2.65 -6.92 -13.59
N PRO A 163 -3.00 -5.62 -13.62
CA PRO A 163 -2.84 -4.82 -14.83
C PRO A 163 -1.36 -4.60 -15.15
N LEU A 164 -1.08 -4.31 -16.42
CA LEU A 164 0.24 -3.89 -16.88
C LEU A 164 0.71 -2.64 -16.14
N LEU A 165 1.95 -2.64 -15.69
CA LEU A 165 2.57 -1.50 -15.02
C LEU A 165 2.98 -0.43 -16.06
N THR A 166 2.02 0.36 -16.51
CA THR A 166 2.22 1.41 -17.52
C THR A 166 1.97 2.81 -16.94
N PRO A 167 2.85 3.79 -17.25
CA PRO A 167 2.68 5.19 -16.82
C PRO A 167 1.46 5.90 -17.41
N LEU A 168 0.86 5.37 -18.48
CA LEU A 168 -0.38 5.88 -19.09
C LEU A 168 -1.46 4.81 -19.05
N SER A 169 -2.40 4.92 -18.14
CA SER A 169 -3.54 3.99 -18.00
C SER A 169 -4.81 4.73 -17.61
N ILE A 170 -5.97 4.18 -17.98
CA ILE A 170 -7.30 4.61 -17.52
C ILE A 170 -8.00 3.41 -16.94
N GLY A 171 -8.50 3.53 -15.70
CA GLY A 171 -9.20 2.43 -15.04
C GLY A 171 -8.36 1.14 -14.99
N ARG A 172 -7.02 1.27 -14.82
CA ARG A 172 -6.04 0.17 -14.78
C ARG A 172 -5.86 -0.56 -16.14
N LYS A 173 -6.31 0.05 -17.25
CA LYS A 173 -6.17 -0.51 -18.60
C LYS A 173 -5.24 0.34 -19.45
N ASN A 174 -4.45 -0.31 -20.29
CA ASN A 174 -3.55 0.35 -21.26
C ASN A 174 -4.31 0.83 -22.50
N ILE A 175 -5.27 1.75 -22.30
CA ILE A 175 -6.14 2.28 -23.37
C ILE A 175 -6.02 3.80 -23.53
N PHE A 176 -5.16 4.46 -22.77
CA PHE A 176 -5.10 5.93 -22.69
C PHE A 176 -5.01 6.59 -24.07
N LEU A 177 -4.05 6.18 -24.92
CA LEU A 177 -3.79 6.87 -26.18
C LEU A 177 -4.95 6.76 -27.17
N ASN A 178 -5.61 5.59 -27.22
CA ASN A 178 -6.79 5.38 -28.06
C ASN A 178 -7.97 6.23 -27.56
N THR A 179 -8.25 6.18 -26.24
CA THR A 179 -9.31 6.99 -25.63
C THR A 179 -9.06 8.48 -25.82
N PHE A 180 -7.81 8.94 -25.67
CA PHE A 180 -7.46 10.34 -25.93
C PHE A 180 -7.70 10.75 -27.39
N ALA A 181 -7.31 9.90 -28.34
CA ALA A 181 -7.59 10.15 -29.78
C ALA A 181 -9.10 10.22 -30.06
N GLU A 182 -9.88 9.33 -29.48
CA GLU A 182 -11.36 9.33 -29.59
C GLU A 182 -11.95 10.63 -29.04
N GLU A 183 -11.49 11.09 -27.87
CA GLU A 183 -11.97 12.35 -27.28
C GLU A 183 -11.57 13.57 -28.11
N VAL A 184 -10.34 13.63 -28.67
CA VAL A 184 -9.88 14.71 -29.55
C VAL A 184 -10.75 14.74 -30.83
N ALA A 185 -11.03 13.57 -31.43
CA ALA A 185 -11.88 13.48 -32.60
C ALA A 185 -13.35 13.90 -32.33
N ARG A 186 -13.90 13.53 -31.13
CA ARG A 186 -15.24 13.92 -30.67
C ARG A 186 -15.39 15.44 -30.55
N LEU A 187 -14.30 16.17 -30.28
CA LEU A 187 -14.28 17.62 -30.25
C LEU A 187 -14.19 18.29 -31.65
N GLY A 188 -14.28 17.49 -32.73
CA GLY A 188 -14.27 17.98 -34.10
C GLY A 188 -12.87 18.18 -34.70
N ILE A 189 -11.83 17.73 -34.08
CA ILE A 189 -10.44 17.81 -34.59
C ILE A 189 -10.18 16.61 -35.50
N ASN A 190 -9.85 16.85 -36.77
CA ASN A 190 -9.56 15.81 -37.75
C ASN A 190 -8.23 15.11 -37.44
N LEU A 191 -8.29 13.76 -37.31
CA LEU A 191 -7.16 12.88 -37.05
C LEU A 191 -6.94 11.85 -38.17
N GLU A 192 -7.50 12.04 -39.38
CA GLU A 192 -7.54 11.04 -40.47
C GLU A 192 -6.17 10.43 -40.80
N ASN A 193 -5.11 11.25 -40.79
CA ASN A 193 -3.74 10.83 -41.10
C ASN A 193 -2.83 10.76 -39.86
N VAL A 194 -3.39 10.81 -38.68
CA VAL A 194 -2.64 10.78 -37.43
C VAL A 194 -2.32 9.35 -37.04
N ARG A 195 -1.04 9.09 -36.72
CA ARG A 195 -0.58 7.80 -36.19
C ARG A 195 -0.44 7.85 -34.68
N LEU A 196 -0.93 6.81 -34.02
CA LEU A 196 -0.72 6.59 -32.59
C LEU A 196 0.60 5.81 -32.41
N VAL A 197 1.56 6.37 -31.68
CA VAL A 197 2.91 5.79 -31.52
C VAL A 197 3.41 5.95 -30.09
N GLU A 198 4.41 5.17 -29.73
CA GLU A 198 5.19 5.40 -28.52
C GLU A 198 6.43 6.25 -28.84
N GLY A 199 6.86 7.09 -27.89
CA GLY A 199 8.04 7.90 -28.06
C GLY A 199 8.30 8.82 -26.87
N GLN A 200 9.51 9.36 -26.78
CA GLN A 200 9.91 10.27 -25.72
C GLN A 200 9.60 11.73 -26.09
N LEU A 201 9.22 12.51 -25.07
CA LEU A 201 9.03 13.96 -25.18
C LEU A 201 10.35 14.66 -25.60
N PRO A 202 10.37 15.39 -26.72
CA PRO A 202 11.56 16.16 -27.10
C PRO A 202 11.69 17.46 -26.30
N SER A 203 12.90 17.95 -26.16
CA SER A 203 13.22 19.17 -25.37
C SER A 203 12.56 20.45 -25.89
N ASN A 204 12.20 20.50 -27.17
CA ASN A 204 11.56 21.65 -27.81
C ASN A 204 10.04 21.63 -27.78
N ALA A 205 9.42 20.63 -27.08
CA ALA A 205 8.00 20.56 -26.94
C ALA A 205 7.45 21.68 -26.04
N ARG A 206 6.28 22.20 -26.41
CA ARG A 206 5.56 23.21 -25.63
C ARG A 206 4.52 22.54 -24.76
N HIS A 207 4.50 22.91 -23.49
CA HIS A 207 3.52 22.45 -22.53
C HIS A 207 2.12 23.00 -22.87
N LEU A 208 1.10 22.18 -22.76
CA LEU A 208 -0.30 22.54 -23.00
C LEU A 208 -1.10 22.47 -21.70
N THR A 209 -1.16 21.31 -21.08
CA THR A 209 -1.90 21.10 -19.82
C THR A 209 -1.29 20.01 -18.95
N THR A 210 -1.66 19.99 -17.67
CA THR A 210 -1.28 18.94 -16.73
C THR A 210 -2.44 18.65 -15.79
N ILE A 211 -2.90 17.41 -15.78
CA ILE A 211 -3.79 16.89 -14.74
C ILE A 211 -2.94 16.47 -13.54
N ARG A 212 -3.47 16.73 -12.33
CA ARG A 212 -2.77 16.48 -11.07
C ARG A 212 -3.70 15.79 -10.08
N HIS A 213 -3.22 14.69 -9.50
CA HIS A 213 -3.93 14.02 -8.39
C HIS A 213 -2.99 13.87 -7.21
N ASN A 214 -3.47 14.28 -6.03
CA ASN A 214 -2.66 14.24 -4.83
C ASN A 214 -2.42 12.80 -4.35
N ILE A 215 -1.23 12.53 -3.82
CA ILE A 215 -0.82 11.22 -3.30
C ILE A 215 -1.81 10.65 -2.27
N SER A 216 -2.55 11.49 -1.54
CA SER A 216 -3.53 11.04 -0.55
C SER A 216 -4.66 10.19 -1.16
N LEU A 217 -5.14 10.54 -2.37
CA LEU A 217 -6.15 9.77 -3.10
C LEU A 217 -5.61 8.38 -3.48
N VAL A 218 -4.34 8.34 -3.89
CA VAL A 218 -3.67 7.10 -4.26
C VAL A 218 -3.46 6.21 -3.02
N LEU A 219 -3.00 6.79 -1.90
CA LEU A 219 -2.77 6.07 -0.64
C LEU A 219 -4.08 5.52 -0.06
N GLU A 220 -5.17 6.27 -0.12
CA GLU A 220 -6.46 5.81 0.39
C GLU A 220 -6.88 4.51 -0.28
N ARG A 221 -6.93 4.45 -1.61
CA ARG A 221 -7.30 3.23 -2.33
C ARG A 221 -6.27 2.11 -2.14
N MET A 222 -4.98 2.45 -2.20
CA MET A 222 -3.87 1.51 -1.97
C MET A 222 -4.01 0.78 -0.63
N MET A 223 -4.36 1.50 0.43
CA MET A 223 -4.44 0.95 1.79
C MET A 223 -5.80 0.33 2.08
N LYS A 224 -6.91 1.05 1.82
CA LYS A 224 -8.29 0.60 2.11
C LYS A 224 -8.70 -0.61 1.26
N LYS A 225 -8.37 -0.62 -0.02
CA LYS A 225 -8.72 -1.72 -0.95
C LYS A 225 -7.55 -2.68 -1.19
N SER A 226 -6.36 -2.39 -0.64
CA SER A 226 -5.15 -3.18 -0.87
C SER A 226 -4.76 -3.28 -2.36
N ASP A 227 -4.99 -2.22 -3.14
CA ASP A 227 -4.80 -2.21 -4.58
C ASP A 227 -3.31 -2.28 -4.94
N ASN A 228 -2.89 -3.32 -5.68
CA ASN A 228 -1.49 -3.55 -6.05
C ASN A 228 -1.01 -2.53 -7.07
N PHE A 229 -1.82 -2.19 -8.08
CA PHE A 229 -1.46 -1.24 -9.12
C PHE A 229 -1.17 0.16 -8.54
N TYR A 230 -1.96 0.58 -7.55
CA TYR A 230 -1.74 1.83 -6.83
C TYR A 230 -0.45 1.78 -6.01
N ALA A 231 -0.10 0.63 -5.43
CA ALA A 231 1.15 0.47 -4.71
C ALA A 231 2.37 0.54 -5.63
N GLU A 232 2.31 -0.10 -6.80
CA GLU A 232 3.39 -0.01 -7.77
C GLU A 232 3.52 1.41 -8.35
N ALA A 233 2.42 2.12 -8.56
CA ALA A 233 2.46 3.52 -8.96
C ALA A 233 3.22 4.38 -7.93
N VAL A 234 2.92 4.25 -6.63
CA VAL A 234 3.65 4.95 -5.55
C VAL A 234 5.13 4.53 -5.50
N PHE A 235 5.40 3.23 -5.66
CA PHE A 235 6.75 2.69 -5.68
C PHE A 235 7.60 3.27 -6.81
N TYR A 236 7.07 3.32 -8.04
CA TYR A 236 7.75 3.92 -9.18
C TYR A 236 7.84 5.45 -9.11
N GLN A 237 6.92 6.16 -8.43
CA GLN A 237 7.10 7.58 -8.13
C GLN A 237 8.31 7.82 -7.23
N THR A 238 8.46 6.96 -6.21
CA THR A 238 9.65 6.99 -5.34
C THR A 238 10.94 6.77 -6.15
N ALA A 239 10.95 5.79 -7.06
CA ALA A 239 12.06 5.56 -7.98
C ALA A 239 12.35 6.79 -8.87
N ALA A 240 11.29 7.37 -9.44
CA ALA A 240 11.39 8.52 -10.34
C ALA A 240 11.84 9.82 -9.65
N SER A 241 11.80 9.89 -8.31
CA SER A 241 12.35 11.02 -7.56
C SER A 241 13.88 11.09 -7.59
N VAL A 242 14.54 9.96 -7.85
CA VAL A 242 16.01 9.85 -7.88
C VAL A 242 16.55 9.51 -9.27
N ARG A 243 15.70 9.01 -10.19
CA ARG A 243 16.09 8.67 -11.56
C ARG A 243 14.96 9.00 -12.55
N ARG A 244 15.24 9.84 -13.53
CA ARG A 244 14.42 10.06 -14.74
C ARG A 244 15.35 10.32 -15.93
N PRO A 245 15.01 9.86 -17.12
CA PRO A 245 13.95 8.89 -17.45
C PRO A 245 14.31 7.46 -17.00
N LEU A 246 13.37 6.53 -17.22
CA LEU A 246 13.54 5.09 -17.02
C LEU A 246 13.87 4.70 -15.57
N ALA A 247 13.09 5.21 -14.63
CA ALA A 247 13.16 4.82 -13.22
C ALA A 247 12.96 3.31 -13.08
N LYS A 248 13.79 2.66 -12.26
CA LYS A 248 13.79 1.21 -12.04
C LYS A 248 13.23 0.86 -10.67
N ALA A 249 12.67 -0.34 -10.54
CA ALA A 249 12.28 -0.88 -9.24
C ALA A 249 13.43 -0.84 -8.22
N SER A 250 14.68 -1.12 -8.65
CA SER A 250 15.88 -1.03 -7.81
C SER A 250 16.18 0.38 -7.28
N ASP A 251 15.74 1.44 -7.97
CA ASP A 251 15.91 2.82 -7.50
C ASP A 251 14.97 3.08 -6.29
N ALA A 252 13.72 2.62 -6.35
CA ALA A 252 12.80 2.69 -5.21
C ALA A 252 13.29 1.90 -4.00
N VAL A 253 13.81 0.69 -4.23
CA VAL A 253 14.47 -0.12 -3.18
C VAL A 253 15.66 0.63 -2.60
N GLY A 254 16.44 1.33 -3.43
CA GLY A 254 17.57 2.16 -2.98
C GLY A 254 17.12 3.27 -2.02
N VAL A 255 16.04 3.98 -2.34
CA VAL A 255 15.45 5.02 -1.46
C VAL A 255 14.97 4.40 -0.14
N THR A 256 14.26 3.27 -0.21
CA THR A 256 13.80 2.55 0.99
C THR A 256 14.98 2.14 1.87
N ARG A 257 16.05 1.58 1.29
CA ARG A 257 17.27 1.21 2.05
C ARG A 257 17.93 2.41 2.74
N GLN A 258 17.95 3.57 2.10
CA GLN A 258 18.46 4.79 2.72
C GLN A 258 17.61 5.21 3.93
N LEU A 259 16.29 5.13 3.84
CA LEU A 259 15.40 5.37 4.97
C LEU A 259 15.67 4.37 6.11
N LEU A 260 15.73 3.08 5.82
CA LEU A 260 15.99 2.04 6.83
C LEU A 260 17.33 2.26 7.54
N LYS A 261 18.39 2.63 6.82
CA LYS A 261 19.70 2.96 7.40
C LYS A 261 19.61 4.18 8.33
N ARG A 262 18.89 5.23 7.96
CA ARG A 262 18.65 6.40 8.83
C ARG A 262 17.90 6.03 10.13
N LEU A 263 17.04 5.02 10.06
CA LEU A 263 16.28 4.51 11.20
C LEU A 263 17.05 3.45 12.01
N GLY A 264 18.31 3.20 11.70
CA GLY A 264 19.20 2.30 12.45
C GLY A 264 19.03 0.81 12.13
N LEU A 265 18.31 0.47 11.03
CA LEU A 265 18.16 -0.91 10.59
C LEU A 265 19.26 -1.33 9.61
N ASN A 266 19.68 -2.60 9.67
CA ASN A 266 20.54 -3.18 8.64
C ASN A 266 19.74 -3.42 7.36
N ALA A 267 19.72 -2.44 6.47
CA ALA A 267 18.91 -2.46 5.25
C ALA A 267 19.26 -3.61 4.28
N ASP A 268 20.48 -4.12 4.35
CA ASP A 268 20.97 -5.20 3.49
C ASP A 268 20.48 -6.59 3.93
N SER A 269 19.91 -6.68 5.14
CA SER A 269 19.28 -7.91 5.64
C SER A 269 17.90 -8.17 5.01
N TYR A 270 17.31 -7.21 4.30
CA TYR A 270 15.96 -7.31 3.75
C TYR A 270 15.97 -7.44 2.23
N ARG A 271 15.03 -8.20 1.70
CA ARG A 271 14.77 -8.27 0.26
C ARG A 271 13.42 -7.63 -0.06
N MET A 272 13.44 -6.68 -0.99
CA MET A 272 12.25 -5.99 -1.49
C MET A 272 12.28 -6.09 -3.01
N ALA A 273 11.24 -6.68 -3.59
CA ALA A 273 11.14 -6.96 -5.03
C ALA A 273 10.09 -6.09 -5.72
N ASP A 274 9.01 -5.72 -5.00
CA ASP A 274 7.93 -4.88 -5.50
C ASP A 274 7.41 -3.92 -4.42
N GLY A 275 6.53 -3.02 -4.81
CA GLY A 275 5.88 -2.08 -3.89
C GLY A 275 4.62 -2.61 -3.23
N SER A 276 4.00 -3.63 -3.80
CA SER A 276 2.68 -4.14 -3.39
C SER A 276 2.72 -5.26 -2.36
N GLY A 277 3.82 -6.02 -2.33
CA GLY A 277 3.95 -7.23 -1.53
C GLY A 277 3.32 -8.46 -2.17
N LEU A 278 3.02 -8.41 -3.47
CA LEU A 278 2.54 -9.56 -4.23
C LEU A 278 3.65 -10.56 -4.48
N SER A 279 4.86 -10.06 -4.78
CA SER A 279 6.04 -10.87 -5.01
C SER A 279 6.36 -11.77 -3.80
N LEU A 280 6.55 -13.06 -4.07
CA LEU A 280 7.04 -14.03 -3.08
C LEU A 280 8.52 -13.82 -2.73
N TYR A 281 9.22 -12.91 -3.41
CA TYR A 281 10.61 -12.57 -3.15
C TYR A 281 10.81 -11.46 -2.13
N ASN A 282 9.72 -10.86 -1.61
CA ASN A 282 9.81 -9.95 -0.48
C ASN A 282 10.08 -10.70 0.83
N TYR A 283 11.12 -10.29 1.55
CA TYR A 283 11.44 -10.78 2.88
C TYR A 283 11.77 -9.62 3.79
N ILE A 284 10.89 -9.38 4.77
CA ILE A 284 11.05 -8.35 5.80
C ILE A 284 10.71 -8.92 7.18
N SER A 285 10.86 -8.12 8.23
CA SER A 285 10.59 -8.52 9.60
C SER A 285 9.47 -7.69 10.24
N ALA A 286 8.89 -8.19 11.33
CA ALA A 286 7.97 -7.43 12.16
C ALA A 286 8.64 -6.20 12.78
N GLU A 287 9.95 -6.30 13.15
CA GLU A 287 10.75 -5.17 13.63
C GLU A 287 10.82 -4.05 12.60
N LEU A 288 11.06 -4.36 11.31
CA LEU A 288 11.09 -3.36 10.24
C LEU A 288 9.77 -2.61 10.15
N LEU A 289 8.63 -3.32 10.14
CA LEU A 289 7.31 -2.71 10.05
C LEU A 289 7.03 -1.80 11.26
N CYS A 290 7.32 -2.26 12.49
CA CYS A 290 7.14 -1.43 13.69
C CYS A 290 8.07 -0.21 13.70
N THR A 291 9.31 -0.33 13.22
CA THR A 291 10.25 0.80 13.11
C THR A 291 9.73 1.86 12.14
N LEU A 292 9.20 1.45 10.99
CA LEU A 292 8.60 2.38 10.03
C LEU A 292 7.30 3.01 10.56
N LEU A 293 6.45 2.23 11.23
CA LEU A 293 5.24 2.76 11.86
C LEU A 293 5.57 3.77 12.97
N LYS A 294 6.59 3.50 13.81
CA LYS A 294 7.10 4.46 14.79
C LYS A 294 7.63 5.73 14.11
N HIS A 295 8.39 5.60 13.03
CA HIS A 295 8.89 6.75 12.27
C HIS A 295 7.72 7.61 11.73
N ALA A 296 6.71 6.98 11.13
CA ALA A 296 5.54 7.67 10.61
C ALA A 296 4.74 8.37 11.73
N TRP A 297 4.58 7.72 12.90
CA TRP A 297 3.92 8.29 14.06
C TRP A 297 4.61 9.57 14.56
N ASN A 298 5.94 9.57 14.63
CA ASN A 298 6.74 10.67 15.13
C ASN A 298 7.00 11.78 14.10
N SER A 299 6.53 11.60 12.85
CA SER A 299 6.73 12.54 11.75
C SER A 299 5.40 13.23 11.38
N PRO A 300 5.12 14.46 11.86
CA PRO A 300 3.84 15.13 11.61
C PRO A 300 3.46 15.21 10.14
N GLN A 301 4.47 15.31 9.25
CA GLN A 301 4.26 15.37 7.81
C GLN A 301 3.76 14.05 7.21
N ILE A 302 4.10 12.91 7.81
CA ILE A 302 3.74 11.57 7.33
C ILE A 302 2.50 11.05 8.05
N HIS A 303 2.38 11.35 9.35
CA HIS A 303 1.39 10.77 10.26
C HIS A 303 -0.02 10.83 9.68
N ASP A 304 -0.54 12.03 9.40
CA ASP A 304 -1.94 12.18 9.00
C ASP A 304 -2.23 11.50 7.67
N ALA A 305 -1.34 11.64 6.67
CA ALA A 305 -1.53 11.02 5.37
C ALA A 305 -1.57 9.47 5.48
N LEU A 306 -0.72 8.87 6.32
CA LEU A 306 -0.74 7.44 6.58
C LEU A 306 -1.97 7.04 7.41
N TRP A 307 -2.22 7.74 8.53
CA TRP A 307 -3.28 7.43 9.50
C TRP A 307 -4.67 7.36 8.85
N PHE A 308 -5.02 8.35 8.03
CA PHE A 308 -6.32 8.41 7.37
C PHE A 308 -6.45 7.41 6.21
N SER A 309 -5.34 6.98 5.62
CA SER A 309 -5.36 5.96 4.57
C SER A 309 -5.57 4.53 5.08
N LEU A 310 -5.27 4.24 6.37
CA LEU A 310 -5.36 2.89 6.92
C LEU A 310 -6.81 2.40 7.07
N PRO A 311 -7.09 1.11 6.77
CA PRO A 311 -8.35 0.44 7.15
C PRO A 311 -8.60 0.51 8.66
N ILE A 312 -9.88 0.63 9.04
CA ILE A 312 -10.33 0.70 10.44
C ILE A 312 -11.14 -0.55 10.75
N ALA A 313 -10.81 -1.22 11.85
CA ALA A 313 -11.53 -2.40 12.31
C ALA A 313 -13.02 -2.10 12.52
N GLY A 314 -13.88 -2.96 12.00
CA GLY A 314 -15.33 -2.84 12.10
C GLY A 314 -15.97 -1.72 11.29
N VAL A 315 -15.16 -0.87 10.60
CA VAL A 315 -15.65 0.36 9.95
C VAL A 315 -15.47 0.34 8.45
N ASP A 316 -14.23 0.12 7.96
CA ASP A 316 -13.97 0.25 6.54
C ASP A 316 -12.83 -0.63 5.99
N GLY A 317 -12.71 -0.62 4.66
CA GLY A 317 -11.62 -1.26 3.94
C GLY A 317 -11.55 -2.76 4.19
N THR A 318 -10.32 -3.31 4.25
CA THR A 318 -10.10 -4.74 4.47
C THR A 318 -10.35 -5.20 5.90
N LEU A 319 -10.64 -4.29 6.82
CA LEU A 319 -10.98 -4.56 8.22
C LEU A 319 -12.46 -4.34 8.54
N GLU A 320 -13.30 -3.92 7.58
CA GLU A 320 -14.73 -3.62 7.77
C GLU A 320 -15.51 -4.73 8.52
N LYS A 321 -15.17 -6.01 8.25
CA LYS A 321 -15.84 -7.17 8.84
C LYS A 321 -14.99 -7.89 9.89
N ARG A 322 -13.94 -7.24 10.40
CA ARG A 322 -13.04 -7.82 11.39
C ARG A 322 -13.18 -7.09 12.73
N MET A 323 -13.07 -7.85 13.83
CA MET A 323 -13.10 -7.34 15.21
C MET A 323 -14.39 -6.59 15.59
N LEU A 324 -15.48 -6.80 14.84
CA LEU A 324 -16.80 -6.21 15.10
C LEU A 324 -17.28 -6.51 16.52
N ASN A 325 -17.89 -5.50 17.16
CA ASN A 325 -18.47 -5.60 18.50
C ASN A 325 -17.46 -6.04 19.58
N THR A 326 -16.19 -5.68 19.42
CA THR A 326 -15.12 -5.92 20.40
C THR A 326 -14.47 -4.60 20.81
N VAL A 327 -13.58 -4.62 21.81
CA VAL A 327 -12.79 -3.43 22.22
C VAL A 327 -11.84 -2.92 21.13
N ALA A 328 -11.60 -3.71 20.08
CA ALA A 328 -10.79 -3.34 18.92
C ALA A 328 -11.60 -2.68 17.80
N ASP A 329 -12.94 -2.73 17.86
CA ASP A 329 -13.86 -2.11 16.91
C ASP A 329 -13.70 -0.59 16.93
N GLY A 330 -13.50 0.02 15.75
CA GLY A 330 -13.21 1.47 15.62
C GLY A 330 -11.84 1.91 16.14
N ASN A 331 -11.13 1.06 16.89
CA ASN A 331 -9.86 1.38 17.54
C ASN A 331 -8.65 1.00 16.66
N VAL A 332 -8.61 -0.24 16.14
CA VAL A 332 -7.48 -0.72 15.35
C VAL A 332 -7.48 -0.09 13.95
N ARG A 333 -6.36 0.54 13.56
CA ARG A 333 -6.08 1.04 12.21
C ARG A 333 -4.89 0.30 11.65
N ALA A 334 -5.11 -0.58 10.68
CA ALA A 334 -4.03 -1.46 10.23
C ALA A 334 -4.16 -1.88 8.76
N LYS A 335 -3.01 -2.16 8.15
CA LYS A 335 -2.92 -2.77 6.82
C LYS A 335 -2.89 -4.29 6.95
N THR A 336 -3.76 -4.96 6.20
CA THR A 336 -3.78 -6.41 6.07
C THR A 336 -2.85 -6.89 4.95
N GLY A 337 -2.34 -8.10 5.08
CA GLY A 337 -1.66 -8.81 4.00
C GLY A 337 -2.14 -10.25 3.90
N THR A 338 -2.33 -10.75 2.68
CA THR A 338 -2.79 -12.11 2.44
C THR A 338 -2.21 -12.64 1.13
N LEU A 339 -1.53 -13.78 1.21
CA LEU A 339 -1.17 -14.65 0.10
C LEU A 339 -1.48 -16.09 0.53
N THR A 340 -1.39 -17.05 -0.37
CA THR A 340 -1.57 -18.46 0.00
C THR A 340 -0.56 -18.86 1.08
N GLY A 341 -1.06 -19.31 2.23
CA GLY A 341 -0.23 -19.71 3.37
C GLY A 341 0.40 -18.55 4.16
N ILE A 342 0.02 -17.30 3.87
CA ILE A 342 0.57 -16.09 4.50
C ILE A 342 -0.57 -15.17 4.92
N SER A 343 -0.54 -14.70 6.18
CA SER A 343 -1.44 -13.68 6.70
C SER A 343 -0.65 -12.69 7.54
N SER A 344 -0.81 -11.40 7.28
CA SER A 344 -0.13 -10.35 8.03
C SER A 344 -1.08 -9.21 8.40
N LEU A 345 -0.76 -8.51 9.48
CA LEU A 345 -1.48 -7.32 9.95
C LEU A 345 -0.47 -6.40 10.65
N ALA A 346 -0.42 -5.13 10.26
CA ALA A 346 0.44 -4.16 10.93
C ALA A 346 -0.20 -2.77 10.93
N GLY A 347 -0.05 -2.04 12.03
CA GLY A 347 -0.66 -0.73 12.21
C GLY A 347 -0.65 -0.27 13.65
N TYR A 348 -1.72 0.41 14.06
CA TYR A 348 -1.85 1.10 15.34
C TYR A 348 -3.09 0.67 16.10
N CYS A 349 -3.03 0.77 17.43
CA CYS A 349 -4.20 0.71 18.30
C CYS A 349 -3.95 1.49 19.59
N LYS A 350 -5.03 1.85 20.29
CA LYS A 350 -5.00 2.44 21.61
C LYS A 350 -5.26 1.37 22.66
N ALA A 351 -4.37 1.22 23.61
CA ALA A 351 -4.51 0.29 24.75
C ALA A 351 -5.50 0.81 25.80
N GLU A 352 -5.96 -0.07 26.71
CA GLU A 352 -6.90 0.25 27.81
C GLU A 352 -6.37 1.39 28.71
N ASN A 353 -5.04 1.44 28.96
CA ASN A 353 -4.39 2.48 29.74
C ASN A 353 -4.21 3.81 29.01
N GLY A 354 -4.72 3.92 27.78
CA GLY A 354 -4.63 5.13 26.94
C GLY A 354 -3.36 5.25 26.12
N HIS A 355 -2.37 4.35 26.28
CA HIS A 355 -1.15 4.36 25.49
C HIS A 355 -1.44 4.06 24.01
N GLN A 356 -0.69 4.70 23.13
CA GLN A 356 -0.72 4.40 21.70
C GLN A 356 0.33 3.31 21.41
N LEU A 357 -0.10 2.29 20.71
CA LEU A 357 0.75 1.17 20.32
C LEU A 357 0.83 1.10 18.80
N CYS A 358 2.01 0.71 18.28
CA CYS A 358 2.08 0.14 16.95
C CYS A 358 2.47 -1.34 17.02
N PHE A 359 2.00 -2.11 16.05
CA PHE A 359 2.22 -3.55 16.02
C PHE A 359 2.42 -4.07 14.60
N ALA A 360 3.12 -5.20 14.49
CA ALA A 360 3.25 -5.97 13.27
C ALA A 360 3.18 -7.47 13.58
N ILE A 361 2.34 -8.18 12.84
CA ILE A 361 2.08 -9.62 12.96
C ILE A 361 2.22 -10.23 11.57
N ILE A 362 3.15 -11.16 11.38
CA ILE A 362 3.36 -11.88 10.11
C ILE A 362 3.30 -13.37 10.39
N ASN A 363 2.25 -14.03 9.89
CA ASN A 363 2.09 -15.48 9.94
C ASN A 363 2.44 -16.08 8.57
N GLN A 364 3.28 -17.10 8.53
CA GLN A 364 3.71 -17.81 7.33
C GLN A 364 3.67 -19.33 7.54
N GLY A 365 3.34 -20.09 6.49
CA GLY A 365 3.22 -21.55 6.57
C GLY A 365 1.88 -22.00 7.19
N ILE A 366 0.86 -21.14 7.18
CA ILE A 366 -0.47 -21.48 7.70
C ILE A 366 -1.33 -22.15 6.64
N MET A 367 -2.06 -23.21 7.02
CA MET A 367 -2.91 -23.98 6.08
C MET A 367 -4.12 -23.17 5.62
N ARG A 368 -4.70 -22.35 6.50
CA ARG A 368 -5.88 -21.53 6.21
C ARG A 368 -5.64 -20.10 6.67
N ASN A 369 -5.72 -19.16 5.73
CA ASN A 369 -5.56 -17.74 6.06
C ASN A 369 -6.56 -17.23 7.11
N ALA A 370 -7.71 -17.91 7.28
CA ALA A 370 -8.67 -17.60 8.32
C ALA A 370 -8.11 -17.80 9.73
N ASP A 371 -7.26 -18.81 9.94
CA ASP A 371 -6.65 -19.09 11.25
C ASP A 371 -5.67 -17.97 11.62
N GLY A 372 -4.83 -17.55 10.66
CA GLY A 372 -3.93 -16.40 10.86
C GLY A 372 -4.70 -15.12 11.15
N ARG A 373 -5.79 -14.84 10.40
CA ARG A 373 -6.64 -13.66 10.69
C ARG A 373 -7.28 -13.73 12.08
N GLY A 374 -7.81 -14.91 12.46
CA GLY A 374 -8.37 -15.12 13.80
C GLY A 374 -7.35 -14.89 14.92
N PHE A 375 -6.11 -15.35 14.74
CA PHE A 375 -5.03 -15.08 15.66
C PHE A 375 -4.72 -13.57 15.76
N GLN A 376 -4.58 -12.89 14.63
CA GLN A 376 -4.35 -11.44 14.61
C GLN A 376 -5.45 -10.66 15.31
N ASP A 377 -6.72 -11.04 15.10
CA ASP A 377 -7.87 -10.40 15.76
C ASP A 377 -7.80 -10.60 17.29
N ARG A 378 -7.44 -11.79 17.78
CA ARG A 378 -7.24 -12.05 19.21
C ARG A 378 -6.12 -11.20 19.80
N ILE A 379 -4.97 -11.09 19.11
CA ILE A 379 -3.87 -10.21 19.54
C ILE A 379 -4.35 -8.76 19.64
N CYS A 380 -4.99 -8.23 18.60
CA CYS A 380 -5.50 -6.85 18.60
C CYS A 380 -6.50 -6.60 19.74
N ARG A 381 -7.42 -7.52 20.00
CA ARG A 381 -8.38 -7.43 21.11
C ARG A 381 -7.68 -7.39 22.47
N VAL A 382 -6.66 -8.25 22.66
CA VAL A 382 -5.83 -8.25 23.86
C VAL A 382 -5.07 -6.93 24.02
N LEU A 383 -4.48 -6.39 22.94
CA LEU A 383 -3.79 -5.08 22.95
C LEU A 383 -4.74 -3.93 23.32
N CYS A 384 -6.00 -4.00 22.88
CA CYS A 384 -7.04 -3.01 23.17
C CYS A 384 -7.71 -3.18 24.55
N GLY A 385 -7.29 -4.16 25.39
CA GLY A 385 -7.73 -4.31 26.78
C GLY A 385 -8.73 -5.43 27.04
N GLU A 386 -9.02 -6.32 26.08
CA GLU A 386 -9.92 -7.44 26.32
C GLU A 386 -9.32 -8.44 27.32
N LYS A 387 -10.02 -8.67 28.44
CA LYS A 387 -9.52 -9.47 29.56
C LYS A 387 -9.65 -10.99 29.35
N GLU A 388 -10.71 -11.43 28.65
CA GLU A 388 -10.96 -12.83 28.33
C GLU A 388 -11.24 -13.00 26.84
N VAL A 389 -10.33 -13.58 26.09
CA VAL A 389 -10.55 -13.97 24.70
C VAL A 389 -11.09 -15.39 24.69
N LYS A 390 -12.41 -15.55 24.73
CA LYS A 390 -13.04 -16.86 24.54
C LYS A 390 -12.70 -17.41 23.16
N GLU A 391 -12.20 -18.65 23.11
CA GLU A 391 -12.03 -19.37 21.85
C GLU A 391 -13.36 -19.40 21.09
N VAL A 392 -13.41 -18.76 19.93
CA VAL A 392 -14.49 -18.99 18.98
C VAL A 392 -14.19 -20.35 18.33
N LYS A 393 -14.74 -21.43 18.91
CA LYS A 393 -14.73 -22.75 18.25
C LYS A 393 -15.33 -22.57 16.85
N ALA A 394 -14.52 -22.75 15.82
CA ALA A 394 -15.01 -22.78 14.46
C ALA A 394 -16.13 -23.81 14.36
N LYS A 395 -17.34 -23.37 13.95
CA LYS A 395 -18.43 -24.31 13.67
C LYS A 395 -17.93 -25.32 12.67
N PRO A 396 -18.06 -26.64 12.95
CA PRO A 396 -17.69 -27.65 11.97
C PRO A 396 -18.55 -27.40 10.72
N THR A 397 -17.96 -27.15 9.58
CA THR A 397 -18.66 -27.15 8.29
C THR A 397 -19.20 -28.55 8.08
N ALA A 398 -20.54 -28.69 8.09
CA ALA A 398 -21.21 -29.93 7.80
C ALA A 398 -20.73 -30.46 6.44
N ARG A 399 -19.88 -31.48 6.45
CA ARG A 399 -19.61 -32.29 5.26
C ARG A 399 -20.92 -32.88 4.81
N SER A 400 -21.43 -32.46 3.67
CA SER A 400 -22.53 -33.09 2.99
C SER A 400 -22.17 -34.57 2.76
N ALA A 401 -22.80 -35.45 3.52
CA ALA A 401 -22.78 -36.88 3.29
C ALA A 401 -23.50 -37.13 1.96
N GLN A 402 -22.76 -37.17 0.84
CA GLN A 402 -23.26 -37.67 -0.43
C GLN A 402 -23.44 -39.19 -0.29
N LYS A 403 -24.69 -39.62 -0.06
CA LYS A 403 -25.13 -41.00 -0.15
C LYS A 403 -24.85 -41.52 -1.57
N HIS A 404 -23.83 -42.38 -1.72
CA HIS A 404 -23.76 -43.30 -2.84
C HIS A 404 -24.95 -44.27 -2.78
N ARG A 405 -26.01 -43.95 -3.53
CA ARG A 405 -27.01 -44.97 -3.91
C ARG A 405 -26.44 -45.74 -5.10
N GLY A 406 -26.03 -46.94 -4.83
CA GLY A 406 -25.71 -47.91 -5.89
C GLY A 406 -26.94 -48.15 -6.76
N ARG A 407 -26.79 -48.11 -8.06
CA ARG A 407 -27.68 -48.75 -9.03
C ARG A 407 -27.06 -50.11 -9.43
N ARG A 408 -27.63 -51.16 -8.90
CA ARG A 408 -27.61 -52.46 -9.57
C ARG A 408 -28.66 -52.43 -10.69
N ARG A 409 -28.25 -52.59 -11.88
CA ARG A 409 -28.80 -53.49 -12.93
C ARG A 409 -27.94 -53.31 -14.20
#